data_859e407b3e5f269f1df1982028eaa308
#
_entry.id   859e407b3e5f269f1df1982028eaa308
#
_cell.length_a   1.000
_cell.length_b   1.000
_cell.length_c   1.000
_cell.angle_alpha   90.00
_cell.angle_beta   90.00
_cell.angle_gamma   90.00
#
_symmetry.space_group_name_H-M   'P 1'
#
loop_
_entity.id
_entity.type
_entity.pdbx_description
1 polymer ?
#
loop_
_entity_poly.entity_id
_entity_poly.type
_entity_poly.pdbx_seq_one_letter_code
_entity_poly.pdbx_strand_id
1 'polypeptide(L)'
;DRQHFIDYSPTTPWLSLFTRNPHPKHFIWEDFEMDGRHRTGFYNIKVLKRPDAVLRTRYDGNIHDNEVDIAVENVHYTATELDPQWGIELKSNRTYEQASSGCFLLFLSEDQVDFSKLLTVRVNGKNVYRRKPSLNVQAMAESLATFSDPERIFPFVLKINL
;
A
#
# COMPACT_ATOMS: atom_id res chain seq x y z
N ASP A 1 -17.29 -15.64 33.63
CA ASP A 1 -17.80 -16.12 32.33
C ASP A 1 -16.62 -16.35 31.38
N ARG A 2 -16.09 -17.57 31.40
CA ARG A 2 -14.90 -17.95 30.60
C ARG A 2 -15.22 -18.17 29.11
N GLN A 3 -16.44 -18.02 28.70
CA GLN A 3 -16.91 -18.35 27.35
C GLN A 3 -16.56 -17.29 26.29
N HIS A 4 -16.02 -16.13 26.68
CA HIS A 4 -15.72 -15.04 25.75
C HIS A 4 -14.23 -14.74 25.56
N PHE A 5 -13.34 -15.55 26.15
CA PHE A 5 -11.91 -15.39 25.95
C PHE A 5 -11.41 -16.30 24.83
N ILE A 6 -10.91 -15.69 23.77
CA ILE A 6 -10.16 -16.39 22.74
C ILE A 6 -8.80 -16.78 23.34
N ASP A 7 -8.47 -18.06 23.27
CA ASP A 7 -7.13 -18.53 23.65
C ASP A 7 -6.12 -18.16 22.55
N TYR A 8 -5.28 -17.16 22.84
CA TYR A 8 -4.22 -16.72 21.94
C TYR A 8 -2.90 -17.48 22.13
N SER A 9 -2.82 -18.44 23.05
CA SER A 9 -1.58 -19.14 23.37
C SER A 9 -0.93 -19.87 22.17
N PRO A 10 -1.67 -20.42 21.19
CA PRO A 10 -1.08 -20.98 19.98
C PRO A 10 -0.59 -19.93 18.99
N THR A 11 -1.10 -18.68 19.07
CA THR A 11 -0.83 -17.62 18.10
C THR A 11 0.58 -17.08 18.22
N THR A 12 1.08 -16.90 19.44
CA THR A 12 2.42 -16.34 19.69
C THR A 12 3.55 -17.19 19.11
N PRO A 13 3.61 -18.51 19.34
CA PRO A 13 4.60 -19.38 18.71
C PRO A 13 4.50 -19.37 17.17
N TRP A 14 3.27 -19.33 16.64
CA TRP A 14 3.06 -19.27 15.20
C TRP A 14 3.57 -17.95 14.62
N LEU A 15 3.25 -16.80 15.21
CA LEU A 15 3.72 -15.49 14.75
C LEU A 15 5.25 -15.37 14.81
N SER A 16 5.91 -16.01 15.79
CA SER A 16 7.37 -15.97 15.93
C SER A 16 8.13 -16.68 14.79
N LEU A 17 7.44 -17.48 13.98
CA LEU A 17 8.02 -18.12 12.79
C LEU A 17 8.21 -17.13 11.62
N PHE A 18 7.61 -15.95 11.67
CA PHE A 18 7.62 -14.99 10.59
C PHE A 18 8.43 -13.76 10.96
N THR A 19 9.28 -13.34 10.04
CA THR A 19 9.99 -12.06 10.12
C THR A 19 9.31 -11.06 9.18
N ARG A 20 9.06 -9.87 9.68
CA ARG A 20 8.52 -8.78 8.87
C ARG A 20 9.52 -8.38 7.78
N ASN A 21 9.06 -8.27 6.54
CA ASN A 21 9.81 -7.61 5.47
C ASN A 21 9.37 -6.13 5.41
N PRO A 22 10.22 -5.17 5.80
CA PRO A 22 9.88 -3.75 5.77
C PRO A 22 9.85 -3.17 4.34
N HIS A 23 10.55 -3.82 3.39
CA HIS A 23 10.68 -3.38 2.00
C HIS A 23 10.20 -4.43 1.00
N PRO A 24 8.90 -4.78 0.99
CA PRO A 24 8.38 -5.79 0.06
C PRO A 24 8.51 -5.29 -1.38
N LYS A 25 8.87 -6.22 -2.29
CA LYS A 25 8.94 -5.95 -3.73
C LYS A 25 7.59 -6.14 -4.42
N HIS A 26 6.66 -6.82 -3.79
CA HIS A 26 5.26 -6.92 -4.21
C HIS A 26 4.35 -6.61 -3.03
N PHE A 27 3.38 -5.75 -3.25
CA PHE A 27 2.38 -5.40 -2.25
C PHE A 27 1.03 -5.10 -2.89
N ILE A 28 -0.02 -5.45 -2.19
CA ILE A 28 -1.39 -5.06 -2.51
C ILE A 28 -1.98 -4.35 -1.29
N TRP A 29 -2.49 -3.16 -1.50
CA TRP A 29 -3.18 -2.41 -0.48
C TRP A 29 -4.51 -1.88 -1.01
N GLU A 30 -5.61 -2.26 -0.35
CA GLU A 30 -6.92 -1.68 -0.57
C GLU A 30 -7.20 -0.68 0.54
N ASP A 31 -7.20 0.60 0.20
CA ASP A 31 -7.52 1.69 1.12
C ASP A 31 -9.02 1.90 1.16
N PHE A 32 -9.61 1.71 2.33
CA PHE A 32 -11.02 1.90 2.61
C PHE A 32 -11.22 2.71 3.90
N GLU A 33 -12.39 3.27 4.05
CA GLU A 33 -12.74 4.02 5.24
C GLU A 33 -12.90 3.10 6.45
N MET A 34 -12.25 3.47 7.55
CA MET A 34 -12.46 2.88 8.87
C MET A 34 -12.82 4.00 9.86
N ASP A 35 -14.00 3.92 10.46
CA ASP A 35 -14.48 4.88 11.45
C ASP A 35 -14.38 6.35 10.98
N GLY A 36 -14.79 6.62 9.74
CA GLY A 36 -14.73 7.94 9.13
C GLY A 36 -13.32 8.39 8.73
N ARG A 37 -12.35 7.50 8.71
CA ARG A 37 -10.95 7.82 8.39
C ARG A 37 -10.37 6.87 7.36
N HIS A 38 -9.56 7.41 6.47
CA HIS A 38 -8.69 6.68 5.58
C HIS A 38 -7.26 6.67 6.10
N ARG A 39 -6.54 5.60 5.86
CA ARG A 39 -5.09 5.59 6.10
C ARG A 39 -4.40 6.49 5.08
N THR A 40 -3.48 7.32 5.54
CA THR A 40 -2.71 8.21 4.66
C THR A 40 -1.54 7.50 3.98
N GLY A 41 -1.10 6.34 4.49
CA GLY A 41 0.00 5.60 3.90
C GLY A 41 0.07 4.15 4.35
N PHE A 42 0.53 3.30 3.44
CA PHE A 42 0.79 1.89 3.69
C PHE A 42 1.85 1.35 2.71
N TYR A 43 2.61 0.35 3.12
CA TYR A 43 3.78 -0.12 2.34
C TYR A 43 4.67 1.05 1.91
N ASN A 44 4.83 1.23 0.62
CA ASN A 44 5.67 2.24 -0.02
C ASN A 44 4.88 3.46 -0.51
N ILE A 45 3.60 3.56 -0.15
CA ILE A 45 2.68 4.58 -0.68
C ILE A 45 2.26 5.54 0.44
N LYS A 46 2.24 6.85 0.12
CA LYS A 46 1.53 7.87 0.90
C LYS A 46 0.55 8.59 -0.01
N VAL A 47 -0.72 8.50 0.31
CA VAL A 47 -1.79 9.14 -0.45
C VAL A 47 -1.85 10.62 -0.10
N LEU A 48 -1.73 11.49 -1.10
CA LEU A 48 -1.89 12.94 -0.97
C LEU A 48 -3.29 13.40 -1.41
N LYS A 49 -3.81 12.76 -2.46
CA LYS A 49 -5.16 12.99 -2.95
C LYS A 49 -5.72 11.65 -3.44
N ARG A 50 -6.84 11.25 -2.89
CA ARG A 50 -7.52 10.01 -3.29
C ARG A 50 -8.03 10.12 -4.74
N PRO A 51 -8.04 9.00 -5.49
CA PRO A 51 -8.66 8.95 -6.82
C PRO A 51 -10.15 9.26 -6.79
N ASP A 52 -10.85 8.73 -5.81
CA ASP A 52 -12.27 8.95 -5.55
C ASP A 52 -12.49 9.21 -4.05
N ALA A 53 -13.49 10.01 -3.70
CA ALA A 53 -13.79 10.38 -2.33
C ALA A 53 -14.58 9.29 -1.56
N VAL A 54 -15.31 8.44 -2.28
CA VAL A 54 -16.24 7.46 -1.72
C VAL A 54 -15.77 6.02 -1.95
N LEU A 55 -15.29 5.73 -3.17
CA LEU A 55 -14.85 4.38 -3.53
C LEU A 55 -13.57 4.00 -2.78
N ARG A 56 -13.42 2.71 -2.54
CA ARG A 56 -12.13 2.16 -2.10
C ARG A 56 -11.10 2.31 -3.21
N THR A 57 -9.84 2.45 -2.84
CA THR A 57 -8.74 2.52 -3.81
C THR A 57 -7.80 1.35 -3.58
N ARG A 58 -7.51 0.59 -4.62
CA ARG A 58 -6.52 -0.49 -4.61
C ARG A 58 -5.23 -0.03 -5.25
N TYR A 59 -4.15 -0.24 -4.55
CA TYR A 59 -2.78 -0.07 -5.04
C TYR A 59 -2.13 -1.45 -5.12
N ASP A 60 -1.70 -1.84 -6.30
CA ASP A 60 -0.99 -3.10 -6.55
C ASP A 60 0.37 -2.76 -7.14
N GLY A 61 1.42 -2.92 -6.34
CA GLY A 61 2.79 -2.56 -6.68
C GLY A 61 3.67 -3.79 -6.85
N ASN A 62 4.40 -3.84 -7.95
CA ASN A 62 5.40 -4.85 -8.24
C ASN A 62 6.74 -4.22 -8.64
N ILE A 63 7.83 -4.67 -8.01
CA ILE A 63 9.18 -4.14 -8.20
C ILE A 63 10.09 -5.28 -8.66
N HIS A 64 10.68 -5.15 -9.84
CA HIS A 64 11.61 -6.12 -10.41
C HIS A 64 12.62 -5.44 -11.33
N ASP A 65 13.85 -5.89 -11.34
CA ASP A 65 14.90 -5.46 -12.28
C ASP A 65 15.02 -3.93 -12.50
N ASN A 66 14.90 -3.15 -11.43
CA ASN A 66 14.87 -1.68 -11.45
C ASN A 66 13.65 -1.07 -12.17
N GLU A 67 12.61 -1.84 -12.33
CA GLU A 67 11.31 -1.40 -12.81
C GLU A 67 10.27 -1.50 -11.70
N VAL A 68 9.40 -0.50 -11.61
CA VAL A 68 8.30 -0.45 -10.66
C VAL A 68 7.01 -0.28 -11.43
N ASP A 69 6.14 -1.25 -11.34
CA ASP A 69 4.80 -1.22 -11.94
C ASP A 69 3.75 -1.07 -10.83
N ILE A 70 2.90 -0.07 -10.96
CA ILE A 70 1.81 0.18 -10.00
C ILE A 70 0.50 0.27 -10.75
N ALA A 71 -0.44 -0.61 -10.41
CA ALA A 71 -1.84 -0.45 -10.77
C ALA A 71 -2.56 0.32 -9.66
N VAL A 72 -3.32 1.33 -10.05
CA VAL A 72 -4.19 2.11 -9.16
C VAL A 72 -5.61 2.01 -9.67
N GLU A 73 -6.49 1.46 -8.85
CA GLU A 73 -7.86 1.11 -9.25
C GLU A 73 -8.86 1.61 -8.21
N ASN A 74 -9.98 2.13 -8.69
CA ASN A 74 -11.19 2.30 -7.90
C ASN A 74 -11.86 0.93 -7.73
N VAL A 75 -12.29 0.62 -6.52
CA VAL A 75 -12.92 -0.66 -6.19
C VAL A 75 -14.40 -0.44 -5.92
N HIS A 76 -15.24 -0.95 -6.80
CA HIS A 76 -16.67 -1.05 -6.58
C HIS A 76 -16.93 -2.31 -5.75
N TYR A 77 -17.43 -2.09 -4.55
CA TYR A 77 -17.61 -3.11 -3.56
C TYR A 77 -19.08 -3.19 -3.12
N THR A 78 -19.64 -4.39 -3.13
CA THR A 78 -21.02 -4.63 -2.66
C THR A 78 -21.07 -5.91 -1.86
N ALA A 79 -21.49 -5.83 -0.60
CA ALA A 79 -21.81 -7.01 0.19
C ALA A 79 -23.03 -7.69 -0.41
N THR A 80 -22.92 -8.98 -0.72
CA THR A 80 -23.99 -9.76 -1.36
C THR A 80 -24.68 -10.72 -0.38
N GLU A 81 -24.03 -11.05 0.71
CA GLU A 81 -24.57 -11.90 1.76
C GLU A 81 -24.09 -11.41 3.12
N LEU A 82 -25.01 -11.17 4.03
CA LEU A 82 -24.72 -10.78 5.41
C LEU A 82 -25.22 -11.87 6.36
N ASP A 83 -24.47 -12.10 7.44
CA ASP A 83 -24.96 -12.89 8.56
C ASP A 83 -26.18 -12.21 9.18
N PRO A 84 -27.33 -12.91 9.30
CA PRO A 84 -28.58 -12.30 9.74
C PRO A 84 -28.57 -11.90 11.22
N GLN A 85 -27.70 -12.48 12.03
CA GLN A 85 -27.62 -12.21 13.47
C GLN A 85 -26.64 -11.08 13.80
N TRP A 86 -25.51 -11.05 13.12
CA TRP A 86 -24.40 -10.17 13.48
C TRP A 86 -24.13 -9.08 12.43
N GLY A 87 -24.79 -9.14 11.27
CA GLY A 87 -24.55 -8.24 10.15
C GLY A 87 -23.14 -8.35 9.55
N ILE A 88 -22.43 -9.44 9.85
CA ILE A 88 -21.09 -9.69 9.33
C ILE A 88 -21.19 -10.07 7.86
N GLU A 89 -20.34 -9.50 7.05
CA GLU A 89 -20.27 -9.84 5.64
C GLU A 89 -19.74 -11.26 5.44
N LEU A 90 -20.55 -12.09 4.78
CA LEU A 90 -20.23 -13.46 4.41
C LEU A 90 -19.72 -13.54 2.96
N LYS A 91 -20.27 -12.73 2.07
CA LYS A 91 -19.85 -12.65 0.66
C LYS A 91 -19.92 -11.21 0.13
N SER A 92 -19.03 -10.93 -0.81
CA SER A 92 -19.00 -9.64 -1.53
C SER A 92 -18.64 -9.81 -2.99
N ASN A 93 -19.16 -8.91 -3.81
CA ASN A 93 -18.69 -8.69 -5.17
C ASN A 93 -17.75 -7.51 -5.22
N ARG A 94 -16.68 -7.65 -6.01
CA ARG A 94 -15.70 -6.58 -6.27
C ARG A 94 -15.45 -6.48 -7.76
N THR A 95 -15.53 -5.26 -8.27
CA THR A 95 -15.09 -4.93 -9.63
C THR A 95 -14.09 -3.78 -9.57
N TYR A 96 -13.16 -3.76 -10.49
CA TYR A 96 -12.04 -2.85 -10.51
C TYR A 96 -12.12 -1.95 -11.74
N GLU A 97 -11.93 -0.66 -11.55
CA GLU A 97 -11.85 0.34 -12.59
C GLU A 97 -10.56 1.12 -12.46
N GLN A 98 -9.81 1.26 -13.54
CA GLN A 98 -8.56 2.01 -13.52
C GLN A 98 -8.80 3.46 -13.07
N ALA A 99 -8.10 3.90 -12.04
CA ALA A 99 -8.17 5.27 -11.55
C ALA A 99 -7.53 6.23 -12.56
N SER A 100 -8.20 7.36 -12.81
CA SER A 100 -7.78 8.40 -13.77
C SER A 100 -7.42 9.73 -13.10
N SER A 101 -7.54 9.82 -11.80
CA SER A 101 -7.19 10.99 -10.99
C SER A 101 -6.62 10.56 -9.65
N GLY A 102 -5.94 11.46 -8.98
CA GLY A 102 -5.33 11.20 -7.68
C GLY A 102 -3.86 11.63 -7.62
N CYS A 103 -3.30 11.58 -6.43
CA CYS A 103 -1.89 11.91 -6.22
C CYS A 103 -1.35 11.12 -5.03
N PHE A 104 -0.17 10.54 -5.18
CA PHE A 104 0.50 9.84 -4.10
C PHE A 104 2.02 9.96 -4.18
N LEU A 105 2.69 9.69 -3.08
CA LEU A 105 4.13 9.52 -3.02
C LEU A 105 4.44 8.03 -3.06
N LEU A 106 5.41 7.66 -3.91
CA LEU A 106 6.05 6.36 -3.93
C LEU A 106 7.42 6.50 -3.28
N PHE A 107 7.68 5.69 -2.26
CA PHE A 107 8.97 5.61 -1.57
C PHE A 107 9.70 4.33 -1.99
N LEU A 108 11.03 4.42 -2.22
CA LEU A 108 11.86 3.27 -2.58
C LEU A 108 13.15 3.26 -1.76
N SER A 109 13.60 2.04 -1.43
CA SER A 109 14.85 1.76 -0.73
C SER A 109 15.85 1.02 -1.64
N GLU A 110 17.08 0.91 -1.19
CA GLU A 110 18.15 0.15 -1.86
C GLU A 110 17.91 -1.36 -1.85
N ASP A 111 17.09 -1.88 -0.92
CA ASP A 111 16.68 -3.29 -0.90
C ASP A 111 15.71 -3.63 -2.05
N GLN A 112 15.08 -2.61 -2.62
CA GLN A 112 14.06 -2.76 -3.66
C GLN A 112 14.61 -2.48 -5.05
N VAL A 113 15.46 -1.45 -5.18
CA VAL A 113 16.01 -0.98 -6.45
C VAL A 113 17.48 -0.56 -6.32
N ASP A 114 18.25 -0.72 -7.39
CA ASP A 114 19.64 -0.27 -7.48
C ASP A 114 19.69 1.21 -7.91
N PHE A 115 19.95 2.10 -6.97
CA PHE A 115 20.04 3.54 -7.24
C PHE A 115 21.22 3.96 -8.13
N SER A 116 22.15 3.08 -8.42
CA SER A 116 23.22 3.34 -9.38
C SER A 116 22.78 3.22 -10.84
N LYS A 117 21.64 2.56 -11.08
CA LYS A 117 21.09 2.27 -12.40
C LYS A 117 19.90 3.16 -12.76
N LEU A 118 19.49 3.06 -14.02
CA LEU A 118 18.26 3.65 -14.51
C LEU A 118 17.04 2.99 -13.82
N LEU A 119 16.18 3.80 -13.22
CA LEU A 119 14.91 3.37 -12.64
C LEU A 119 13.77 3.74 -13.58
N THR A 120 12.90 2.80 -13.86
CA THR A 120 11.65 3.03 -14.59
C THR A 120 10.47 2.83 -13.66
N VAL A 121 9.55 3.81 -13.60
CA VAL A 121 8.30 3.68 -12.88
C VAL A 121 7.14 3.83 -13.85
N ARG A 122 6.25 2.84 -13.86
CA ARG A 122 5.00 2.84 -14.63
C ARG A 122 3.82 2.88 -13.66
N VAL A 123 2.83 3.66 -14.00
CA VAL A 123 1.55 3.66 -13.29
C VAL A 123 0.44 3.46 -14.31
N ASN A 124 -0.40 2.46 -14.07
CA ASN A 124 -1.45 2.07 -15.00
C ASN A 124 -0.92 1.84 -16.43
N GLY A 125 0.26 1.21 -16.53
CA GLY A 125 0.94 0.93 -17.80
C GLY A 125 1.65 2.12 -18.45
N LYS A 126 1.54 3.34 -17.92
CA LYS A 126 2.18 4.55 -18.44
C LYS A 126 3.49 4.85 -17.73
N ASN A 127 4.56 5.14 -18.48
CA ASN A 127 5.82 5.61 -17.90
C ASN A 127 5.63 6.99 -17.26
N VAL A 128 5.84 7.09 -15.95
CA VAL A 128 5.79 8.35 -15.19
C VAL A 128 7.19 8.84 -14.76
N TYR A 129 8.16 7.92 -14.74
CA TYR A 129 9.54 8.23 -14.40
C TYR A 129 10.50 7.27 -15.13
N ARG A 130 11.58 7.79 -15.71
CA ARG A 130 12.64 6.99 -16.32
C ARG A 130 13.96 7.76 -16.29
N ARG A 131 14.68 7.65 -15.18
CA ARG A 131 16.00 8.25 -15.01
C ARG A 131 16.72 7.63 -13.81
N LYS A 132 18.01 7.93 -13.63
CA LYS A 132 18.74 7.57 -12.42
C LYS A 132 18.14 8.32 -11.23
N PRO A 133 17.81 7.64 -10.10
CA PRO A 133 17.26 8.28 -8.92
C PRO A 133 18.26 9.24 -8.27
N SER A 134 17.75 10.31 -7.69
CA SER A 134 18.53 11.20 -6.81
C SER A 134 18.10 10.94 -5.37
N LEU A 135 19.04 10.55 -4.54
CA LEU A 135 18.78 10.30 -3.12
C LEU A 135 18.61 11.62 -2.37
N ASN A 136 17.73 11.65 -1.39
CA ASN A 136 17.36 12.86 -0.68
C ASN A 136 17.10 12.58 0.80
N VAL A 137 17.82 13.27 1.67
CA VAL A 137 17.65 13.20 3.14
C VAL A 137 16.24 13.65 3.55
N GLN A 138 15.64 14.59 2.84
CA GLN A 138 14.25 15.02 3.11
C GLN A 138 13.26 13.89 2.85
N ALA A 139 13.49 13.03 1.84
CA ALA A 139 12.69 11.84 1.60
C ALA A 139 12.77 10.86 2.78
N MET A 140 13.96 10.71 3.37
CA MET A 140 14.15 9.87 4.57
C MET A 140 13.36 10.43 5.76
N ALA A 141 13.42 11.73 6.00
CA ALA A 141 12.65 12.37 7.08
C ALA A 141 11.14 12.26 6.84
N GLU A 142 10.68 12.44 5.61
CA GLU A 142 9.25 12.32 5.27
C GLU A 142 8.75 10.89 5.41
N SER A 143 9.52 9.89 5.01
CA SER A 143 9.15 8.49 5.17
C SER A 143 9.08 8.10 6.65
N LEU A 144 10.03 8.52 7.47
CA LEU A 144 10.00 8.30 8.92
C LEU A 144 8.76 8.95 9.55
N ALA A 145 8.46 10.21 9.21
CA ALA A 145 7.26 10.90 9.70
C ALA A 145 5.95 10.24 9.23
N THR A 146 5.94 9.66 8.02
CA THR A 146 4.76 9.01 7.45
C THR A 146 4.49 7.64 8.08
N PHE A 147 5.53 6.83 8.25
CA PHE A 147 5.38 5.43 8.65
C PHE A 147 5.66 5.19 10.13
N SER A 148 6.35 6.14 10.80
CA SER A 148 6.77 6.03 12.22
C SER A 148 7.54 4.74 12.51
N ASP A 149 8.36 4.29 11.56
CA ASP A 149 9.04 3.01 11.57
C ASP A 149 10.51 3.18 11.13
N PRO A 150 11.49 2.95 12.02
CA PRO A 150 12.90 3.15 11.69
C PRO A 150 13.45 2.18 10.63
N GLU A 151 12.79 1.04 10.41
CA GLU A 151 13.16 0.11 9.33
C GLU A 151 12.58 0.51 7.97
N ARG A 152 11.73 1.55 7.93
CA ARG A 152 11.07 2.05 6.72
C ARG A 152 11.51 3.47 6.39
N ILE A 153 12.80 3.68 6.39
CA ILE A 153 13.43 4.94 5.96
C ILE A 153 13.82 4.80 4.49
N PHE A 154 13.22 5.63 3.64
CA PHE A 154 13.39 5.56 2.20
C PHE A 154 14.16 6.77 1.69
N PRO A 155 15.33 6.59 1.04
CA PRO A 155 16.15 7.69 0.54
C PRO A 155 15.65 8.28 -0.78
N PHE A 156 14.66 7.65 -1.43
CA PHE A 156 14.04 8.13 -2.66
C PHE A 156 12.54 8.25 -2.52
N VAL A 157 12.00 9.37 -3.02
CA VAL A 157 10.56 9.62 -3.11
C VAL A 157 10.20 10.19 -4.47
N LEU A 158 9.12 9.68 -5.05
CA LEU A 158 8.55 10.16 -6.31
C LEU A 158 7.09 10.57 -6.08
N LYS A 159 6.77 11.83 -6.40
CA LYS A 159 5.38 12.28 -6.45
C LYS A 159 4.76 11.90 -7.78
N ILE A 160 3.64 11.19 -7.73
CA ILE A 160 2.90 10.67 -8.87
C ILE A 160 1.51 11.30 -8.90
N ASN A 161 1.15 11.86 -10.06
CA ASN A 161 -0.21 12.32 -10.37
C ASN A 161 -0.80 11.36 -11.42
N LEU A 162 -2.04 10.90 -11.18
CA LEU A 162 -2.81 10.07 -12.09
C LEU A 162 -3.51 10.91 -13.14
#